data_413908c0aad23cd2990541a0ae191538
#
_entry.id   413908c0aad23cd2990541a0ae191538
#
_cell.length_a   1.000
_cell.length_b   1.000
_cell.length_c   1.000
_cell.angle_alpha   90.00
_cell.angle_beta   90.00
_cell.angle_gamma   90.00
#
_symmetry.space_group_name_H-M   'P 1'
#
loop_
_entity.id
_entity.type
_entity.pdbx_description
1 polymer ?
#
loop_
_entity_poly.entity_id
_entity_poly.type
_entity_poly.pdbx_seq_one_letter_code
_entity_poly.pdbx_strand_id
1 'polypeptide(L)'
;MVKEIVLIGSSSELGGEFLKKIEVQSGYKAHTVSSKLDSKASLIVNEYLDDSKQISDYISNLNNPYVIFFNGYLKENRPKYYPNIREALETFKINFRVPLSLTIDIAKNNKNVKFVYISTIAAIKSREKNFIYGLSKALLEKNIKERNLSYLILRFGKIRTQMSEGHSNPPFTLNRSEAASLIIKFIEKEGVLYPTIGLRMMAIFIKLMPTKLLDLIEKNI
;
A
#
# COMPACT_ATOMS: atom_id res chain seq x y z
N MET A 1 24.17 -9.94 7.59
CA MET A 1 23.57 -8.79 8.31
C MET A 1 22.07 -8.98 8.29
N VAL A 2 21.39 -8.92 9.43
CA VAL A 2 19.94 -9.07 9.50
C VAL A 2 19.30 -7.77 9.05
N LYS A 3 18.31 -7.85 8.14
CA LYS A 3 17.57 -6.69 7.61
C LYS A 3 16.34 -6.42 8.49
N GLU A 4 16.18 -5.20 8.91
CA GLU A 4 15.05 -4.79 9.74
C GLU A 4 13.88 -4.32 8.86
N ILE A 5 12.70 -4.88 9.10
CA ILE A 5 11.48 -4.59 8.34
C ILE A 5 10.41 -4.07 9.28
N VAL A 6 9.92 -2.86 9.02
CA VAL A 6 8.84 -2.23 9.79
C VAL A 6 7.54 -2.30 9.00
N LEU A 7 6.51 -2.89 9.58
CA LEU A 7 5.18 -3.01 8.99
C LEU A 7 4.25 -1.95 9.57
N ILE A 8 3.94 -0.90 8.82
CA ILE A 8 2.90 0.08 9.17
C ILE A 8 1.55 -0.47 8.73
N GLY A 9 0.63 -0.66 9.68
CA GLY A 9 -0.65 -1.32 9.43
C GLY A 9 -0.55 -2.84 9.42
N SER A 10 0.27 -3.41 10.30
CA SER A 10 0.48 -4.85 10.47
C SER A 10 -0.81 -5.64 10.76
N SER A 11 -1.82 -4.99 11.36
CA SER A 11 -3.15 -5.59 11.63
C SER A 11 -4.03 -5.76 10.38
N SER A 12 -3.59 -5.30 9.20
CA SER A 12 -4.29 -5.58 7.95
C SER A 12 -4.10 -7.05 7.53
N GLU A 13 -5.07 -7.61 6.81
CA GLU A 13 -5.00 -9.03 6.39
C GLU A 13 -3.75 -9.34 5.54
N LEU A 14 -3.35 -8.42 4.65
CA LEU A 14 -2.13 -8.58 3.85
C LEU A 14 -0.88 -8.40 4.70
N GLY A 15 -0.88 -7.43 5.63
CA GLY A 15 0.22 -7.20 6.57
C GLY A 15 0.45 -8.40 7.48
N GLY A 16 -0.63 -8.98 8.02
CA GLY A 16 -0.55 -10.19 8.83
C GLY A 16 -0.06 -11.42 8.07
N GLU A 17 -0.46 -11.57 6.79
CA GLU A 17 0.03 -12.66 5.95
C GLU A 17 1.52 -12.47 5.56
N PHE A 18 1.92 -11.24 5.30
CA PHE A 18 3.33 -10.91 5.07
C PHE A 18 4.18 -11.19 6.32
N LEU A 19 3.70 -10.79 7.50
CA LEU A 19 4.38 -11.02 8.77
C LEU A 19 4.67 -12.50 8.99
N LYS A 20 3.66 -13.37 8.86
CA LYS A 20 3.82 -14.83 8.98
C LYS A 20 4.91 -15.38 8.07
N LYS A 21 5.01 -14.86 6.85
CA LYS A 21 6.00 -15.33 5.88
C LYS A 21 7.41 -14.81 6.15
N ILE A 22 7.54 -13.57 6.60
CA ILE A 22 8.85 -12.96 6.81
C ILE A 22 9.51 -13.46 8.11
N GLU A 23 8.71 -13.77 9.14
CA GLU A 23 9.20 -14.30 10.41
C GLU A 23 9.89 -15.66 10.28
N VAL A 24 9.52 -16.47 9.29
CA VAL A 24 10.16 -17.78 9.05
C VAL A 24 11.36 -17.69 8.10
N GLN A 25 11.64 -16.51 7.54
CA GLN A 25 12.79 -16.32 6.66
C GLN A 25 14.01 -15.87 7.45
N SER A 26 15.10 -16.62 7.31
CA SER A 26 16.40 -16.22 7.86
C SER A 26 16.88 -14.90 7.22
N GLY A 27 17.46 -14.03 8.04
CA GLY A 27 18.03 -12.76 7.57
C GLY A 27 17.11 -11.57 7.65
N TYR A 28 15.86 -11.71 8.15
CA TYR A 28 14.95 -10.62 8.41
C TYR A 28 14.50 -10.58 9.88
N LYS A 29 14.30 -9.35 10.39
CA LYS A 29 13.69 -9.09 11.69
C LYS A 29 12.52 -8.15 11.49
N ALA A 30 11.32 -8.61 11.84
CA ALA A 30 10.09 -7.85 11.66
C ALA A 30 9.79 -7.00 12.90
N HIS A 31 9.35 -5.77 12.66
CA HIS A 31 8.81 -4.83 13.64
C HIS A 31 7.42 -4.42 13.18
N THR A 32 6.45 -4.48 14.06
CA THR A 32 5.05 -4.22 13.73
C THR A 32 4.57 -2.94 14.41
N VAL A 33 3.94 -2.05 13.63
CA VAL A 33 3.29 -0.84 14.11
C VAL A 33 1.80 -0.94 13.81
N SER A 34 0.98 -0.88 14.86
CA SER A 34 -0.48 -1.05 14.75
C SER A 34 -1.21 0.02 15.53
N SER A 35 -2.33 0.52 14.98
CA SER A 35 -3.30 1.35 15.70
C SER A 35 -4.41 0.53 16.37
N LYS A 36 -4.37 -0.80 16.25
CA LYS A 36 -5.26 -1.71 16.99
C LYS A 36 -4.49 -2.33 18.14
N LEU A 37 -5.18 -2.57 19.25
CA LEU A 37 -4.63 -3.36 20.36
C LEU A 37 -4.25 -4.74 19.83
N ASP A 38 -2.94 -4.95 19.73
CA ASP A 38 -2.33 -6.20 19.31
C ASP A 38 -1.17 -6.50 20.27
N SER A 39 -1.32 -7.53 21.08
CA SER A 39 -0.30 -7.93 22.08
C SER A 39 1.06 -8.31 21.46
N LYS A 40 1.10 -8.52 20.14
CA LYS A 40 2.32 -8.85 19.39
C LYS A 40 2.92 -7.65 18.66
N ALA A 41 2.28 -6.47 18.72
CA ALA A 41 2.82 -5.28 18.06
C ALA A 41 4.09 -4.80 18.77
N SER A 42 5.13 -4.50 18.01
CA SER A 42 6.37 -3.89 18.50
C SER A 42 6.14 -2.47 18.99
N LEU A 43 5.18 -1.77 18.37
CA LEU A 43 4.73 -0.44 18.74
C LEU A 43 3.22 -0.33 18.54
N ILE A 44 2.50 0.02 19.60
CA ILE A 44 1.06 0.36 19.53
C ILE A 44 0.93 1.87 19.54
N VAL A 45 0.14 2.40 18.62
CA VAL A 45 -0.16 3.83 18.50
C VAL A 45 -1.67 4.05 18.56
N ASN A 46 -2.12 5.20 19.03
CA ASN A 46 -3.54 5.54 19.03
C ASN A 46 -3.99 5.97 17.63
N GLU A 47 -3.22 6.85 17.00
CA GLU A 47 -3.47 7.37 15.66
C GLU A 47 -2.13 7.63 14.97
N TYR A 48 -1.98 7.14 13.74
CA TYR A 48 -0.71 7.23 12.98
C TYR A 48 -0.22 8.66 12.77
N LEU A 49 -1.11 9.64 12.63
CA LEU A 49 -0.73 11.04 12.40
C LEU A 49 -0.33 11.74 13.68
N ASP A 50 -1.06 11.50 14.75
CA ASP A 50 -0.83 12.14 16.05
C ASP A 50 0.44 11.56 16.71
N ASP A 51 0.67 10.26 16.52
CA ASP A 51 1.83 9.53 17.04
C ASP A 51 3.00 9.44 16.03
N SER A 52 2.99 10.25 14.97
CA SER A 52 4.00 10.19 13.89
C SER A 52 5.42 10.38 14.41
N LYS A 53 5.62 11.25 15.40
CA LYS A 53 6.91 11.45 16.05
C LYS A 53 7.38 10.17 16.75
N GLN A 54 6.52 9.53 17.55
CA GLN A 54 6.85 8.30 18.26
C GLN A 54 7.25 7.18 17.27
N ILE A 55 6.53 7.05 16.16
CA ILE A 55 6.84 6.10 15.10
C ILE A 55 8.20 6.41 14.47
N SER A 56 8.44 7.68 14.16
CA SER A 56 9.70 8.12 13.56
C SER A 56 10.89 7.91 14.50
N ASP A 57 10.76 8.23 15.77
CA ASP A 57 11.80 8.03 16.78
C ASP A 57 12.10 6.54 16.98
N TYR A 58 11.07 5.68 16.98
CA TYR A 58 11.25 4.23 17.03
C TYR A 58 12.06 3.71 15.83
N ILE A 59 11.70 4.14 14.62
CA ILE A 59 12.35 3.70 13.37
C ILE A 59 13.76 4.26 13.24
N SER A 60 14.04 5.44 13.79
CA SER A 60 15.38 6.07 13.73
C SER A 60 16.45 5.25 14.44
N ASN A 61 16.07 4.41 15.40
CA ASN A 61 16.98 3.51 16.13
C ASN A 61 17.28 2.21 15.38
N LEU A 62 16.66 1.97 14.23
CA LEU A 62 16.85 0.77 13.43
C LEU A 62 17.93 0.99 12.35
N ASN A 63 18.64 -0.09 12.00
CA ASN A 63 19.72 -0.03 11.03
C ASN A 63 19.22 -0.31 9.61
N ASN A 64 19.22 0.72 8.75
CA ASN A 64 18.81 0.63 7.34
C ASN A 64 17.46 -0.09 7.15
N PRO A 65 16.37 0.34 7.85
CA PRO A 65 15.13 -0.40 7.83
C PRO A 65 14.37 -0.26 6.51
N TYR A 66 13.61 -1.30 6.17
CA TYR A 66 12.57 -1.27 5.16
C TYR A 66 11.25 -0.93 5.84
N VAL A 67 10.61 0.17 5.48
CA VAL A 67 9.30 0.57 6.02
C VAL A 67 8.22 0.28 4.99
N ILE A 68 7.33 -0.66 5.30
CA ILE A 68 6.28 -1.13 4.40
C ILE A 68 4.92 -0.63 4.87
N PHE A 69 4.20 0.07 3.99
CA PHE A 69 2.86 0.57 4.26
C PHE A 69 1.79 -0.41 3.79
N PHE A 70 1.19 -1.15 4.74
CA PHE A 70 0.06 -2.06 4.52
C PHE A 70 -1.30 -1.42 4.79
N ASN A 71 -1.32 -0.20 5.33
CA ASN A 71 -2.56 0.53 5.56
C ASN A 71 -3.24 0.86 4.22
N GLY A 72 -4.54 0.66 4.21
CA GLY A 72 -5.36 0.94 3.05
C GLY A 72 -6.84 1.00 3.40
N TYR A 73 -7.59 1.79 2.65
CA TYR A 73 -9.03 1.91 2.78
C TYR A 73 -9.66 2.07 1.41
N LEU A 74 -10.65 1.25 1.11
CA LEU A 74 -11.43 1.26 -0.10
C LEU A 74 -12.90 1.16 0.26
N LYS A 75 -13.68 2.19 -0.10
CA LYS A 75 -15.13 2.08 -0.22
C LYS A 75 -15.49 1.82 -1.67
N GLU A 76 -16.45 0.94 -1.86
CA GLU A 76 -16.93 0.60 -3.19
C GLU A 76 -17.61 1.81 -3.82
N ASN A 77 -17.11 2.26 -4.94
CA ASN A 77 -17.79 3.18 -5.83
C ASN A 77 -18.58 2.33 -6.84
N ARG A 78 -19.86 2.11 -6.56
CA ARG A 78 -20.77 1.54 -7.58
C ARG A 78 -21.01 2.59 -8.67
N PRO A 79 -21.31 2.19 -9.90
CA PRO A 79 -21.84 3.13 -10.88
C PRO A 79 -23.00 3.93 -10.26
N LYS A 80 -22.89 5.26 -10.27
CA LYS A 80 -23.79 6.21 -9.59
C LYS A 80 -23.63 6.28 -8.04
N TYR A 81 -22.67 5.58 -7.42
CA TYR A 81 -22.33 5.78 -6.02
C TYR A 81 -21.22 6.84 -5.93
N TYR A 82 -21.57 7.97 -5.37
CA TYR A 82 -20.59 8.97 -4.97
C TYR A 82 -20.31 8.78 -3.48
N PRO A 83 -19.07 8.47 -3.06
CA PRO A 83 -18.75 8.42 -1.65
C PRO A 83 -19.14 9.76 -1.01
N ASN A 84 -19.76 9.72 0.17
CA ASN A 84 -20.00 10.95 0.90
C ASN A 84 -18.64 11.58 1.28
N ILE A 85 -18.69 12.86 1.65
CA ILE A 85 -17.45 13.62 1.96
C ILE A 85 -16.63 12.96 3.07
N ARG A 86 -17.28 12.36 4.08
CA ARG A 86 -16.59 11.67 5.18
C ARG A 86 -15.81 10.46 4.66
N GLU A 87 -16.41 9.63 3.84
CA GLU A 87 -15.76 8.46 3.24
C GLU A 87 -14.60 8.86 2.30
N ALA A 88 -14.79 9.93 1.52
CA ALA A 88 -13.75 10.48 0.67
C ALA A 88 -12.54 10.97 1.48
N LEU A 89 -12.79 11.75 2.53
CA LEU A 89 -11.75 12.26 3.43
C LEU A 89 -11.01 11.12 4.14
N GLU A 90 -11.73 10.09 4.60
CA GLU A 90 -11.12 8.91 5.23
C GLU A 90 -10.25 8.12 4.24
N THR A 91 -10.71 7.99 2.99
CA THR A 91 -9.91 7.36 1.92
C THR A 91 -8.61 8.13 1.69
N PHE A 92 -8.67 9.46 1.61
CA PHE A 92 -7.47 10.28 1.46
C PHE A 92 -6.58 10.25 2.71
N LYS A 93 -7.16 10.27 3.90
CA LYS A 93 -6.41 10.16 5.16
C LYS A 93 -5.57 8.89 5.16
N ILE A 94 -6.20 7.73 4.98
CA ILE A 94 -5.53 6.43 5.13
C ILE A 94 -4.58 6.13 3.96
N ASN A 95 -4.99 6.42 2.71
CA ASN A 95 -4.21 6.01 1.54
C ASN A 95 -3.15 7.02 1.10
N PHE A 96 -3.25 8.27 1.52
CA PHE A 96 -2.35 9.35 1.09
C PHE A 96 -1.69 10.06 2.26
N ARG A 97 -2.48 10.69 3.16
CA ARG A 97 -1.93 11.56 4.20
C ARG A 97 -1.08 10.79 5.21
N VAL A 98 -1.58 9.66 5.73
CA VAL A 98 -0.83 8.83 6.70
C VAL A 98 0.51 8.37 6.12
N PRO A 99 0.57 7.63 4.99
CA PRO A 99 1.86 7.17 4.49
C PRO A 99 2.78 8.33 4.07
N LEU A 100 2.26 9.44 3.54
CA LEU A 100 3.08 10.58 3.17
C LEU A 100 3.67 11.29 4.40
N SER A 101 2.88 11.58 5.42
CA SER A 101 3.35 12.24 6.65
C SER A 101 4.40 11.40 7.35
N LEU A 102 4.15 10.11 7.55
CA LEU A 102 5.12 9.19 8.16
C LEU A 102 6.41 9.10 7.34
N THR A 103 6.31 9.03 6.01
CA THR A 103 7.50 9.04 5.14
C THR A 103 8.35 10.28 5.36
N ILE A 104 7.72 11.47 5.42
CA ILE A 104 8.41 12.73 5.62
C ILE A 104 9.09 12.77 6.99
N ASP A 105 8.39 12.39 8.06
CA ASP A 105 8.92 12.46 9.42
C ASP A 105 10.03 11.43 9.64
N ILE A 106 9.87 10.21 9.15
CA ILE A 106 10.90 9.17 9.22
C ILE A 106 12.14 9.59 8.42
N ALA A 107 11.97 10.08 7.18
CA ALA A 107 13.07 10.47 6.33
C ALA A 107 13.87 11.69 6.83
N LYS A 108 13.30 12.53 7.69
CA LYS A 108 14.02 13.59 8.38
C LYS A 108 15.03 13.03 9.38
N ASN A 109 14.65 11.98 10.12
CA ASN A 109 15.40 11.42 11.23
C ASN A 109 16.31 10.26 10.83
N ASN A 110 15.98 9.53 9.75
CA ASN A 110 16.80 8.43 9.24
C ASN A 110 16.87 8.51 7.71
N LYS A 111 18.07 8.76 7.18
CA LYS A 111 18.32 8.89 5.73
C LYS A 111 18.49 7.55 5.01
N ASN A 112 18.73 6.48 5.75
CA ASN A 112 19.01 5.15 5.20
C ASN A 112 17.78 4.23 5.19
N VAL A 113 16.59 4.81 5.19
CA VAL A 113 15.33 4.07 5.14
C VAL A 113 14.93 3.80 3.69
N LYS A 114 14.50 2.58 3.42
CA LYS A 114 13.80 2.23 2.19
C LYS A 114 12.31 2.12 2.43
N PHE A 115 11.53 2.88 1.67
CA PHE A 115 10.08 2.88 1.77
C PHE A 115 9.43 1.96 0.74
N VAL A 116 8.49 1.13 1.18
CA VAL A 116 7.74 0.20 0.31
C VAL A 116 6.25 0.50 0.40
N TYR A 117 5.64 0.79 -0.74
CA TYR A 117 4.22 1.15 -0.83
C TYR A 117 3.44 0.10 -1.61
N ILE A 118 2.40 -0.42 -0.96
CA ILE A 118 1.43 -1.30 -1.62
C ILE A 118 0.42 -0.40 -2.36
N SER A 119 0.58 -0.36 -3.67
CA SER A 119 -0.23 0.44 -4.58
C SER A 119 -1.08 -0.42 -5.51
N THR A 120 -1.72 0.19 -6.48
CA THR A 120 -2.72 -0.44 -7.34
C THR A 120 -2.60 0.02 -8.80
N ILE A 121 -3.02 -0.82 -9.74
CA ILE A 121 -3.21 -0.40 -11.14
C ILE A 121 -4.26 0.69 -11.29
N ALA A 122 -5.18 0.87 -10.34
CA ALA A 122 -6.14 1.97 -10.32
C ALA A 122 -5.47 3.35 -10.18
N ALA A 123 -4.24 3.41 -9.65
CA ALA A 123 -3.45 4.65 -9.57
C ALA A 123 -2.96 5.16 -10.94
N ILE A 124 -2.99 4.30 -11.99
CA ILE A 124 -2.57 4.70 -13.34
C ILE A 124 -3.60 5.61 -13.98
N LYS A 125 -4.90 5.27 -13.82
CA LYS A 125 -6.02 6.01 -14.33
C LYS A 125 -7.22 5.77 -13.42
N SER A 126 -7.67 6.84 -12.75
CA SER A 126 -8.84 6.78 -11.89
C SER A 126 -10.09 6.55 -12.74
N ARG A 127 -10.94 5.62 -12.33
CA ARG A 127 -12.15 5.19 -13.03
C ARG A 127 -13.37 5.42 -12.15
N GLU A 128 -14.56 5.51 -12.74
CA GLU A 128 -15.80 5.81 -12.01
C GLU A 128 -15.98 4.89 -10.78
N LYS A 129 -15.73 3.60 -10.93
CA LYS A 129 -15.93 2.58 -9.89
C LYS A 129 -15.02 2.71 -8.66
N ASN A 130 -13.82 3.34 -8.81
CA ASN A 130 -12.84 3.48 -7.72
C ASN A 130 -12.07 4.80 -7.79
N PHE A 131 -12.77 5.87 -8.17
CA PHE A 131 -12.16 7.16 -8.48
C PHE A 131 -11.33 7.72 -7.32
N ILE A 132 -11.96 7.85 -6.13
CA ILE A 132 -11.31 8.45 -4.96
C ILE A 132 -10.13 7.58 -4.49
N TYR A 133 -10.30 6.26 -4.47
CA TYR A 133 -9.24 5.32 -4.11
C TYR A 133 -8.05 5.41 -5.09
N GLY A 134 -8.31 5.31 -6.39
CA GLY A 134 -7.27 5.42 -7.42
C GLY A 134 -6.53 6.75 -7.34
N LEU A 135 -7.27 7.86 -7.19
CA LEU A 135 -6.70 9.20 -7.06
C LEU A 135 -5.82 9.34 -5.81
N SER A 136 -6.26 8.84 -4.65
CA SER A 136 -5.48 8.90 -3.41
C SER A 136 -4.14 8.16 -3.52
N LYS A 137 -4.14 6.98 -4.14
CA LYS A 137 -2.91 6.22 -4.40
C LYS A 137 -2.02 6.91 -5.46
N ALA A 138 -2.61 7.47 -6.53
CA ALA A 138 -1.87 8.21 -7.56
C ALA A 138 -1.15 9.46 -6.99
N LEU A 139 -1.82 10.19 -6.10
CA LEU A 139 -1.23 11.36 -5.42
C LEU A 139 -0.06 10.96 -4.51
N LEU A 140 -0.19 9.85 -3.76
CA LEU A 140 0.92 9.32 -2.97
C LEU A 140 2.12 9.00 -3.86
N GLU A 141 1.91 8.20 -4.91
CA GLU A 141 2.97 7.82 -5.83
C GLU A 141 3.66 9.01 -6.48
N LYS A 142 2.90 10.03 -6.89
CA LYS A 142 3.46 11.26 -7.47
C LYS A 142 4.37 11.96 -6.46
N ASN A 143 3.89 12.16 -5.23
CA ASN A 143 4.68 12.81 -4.18
C ASN A 143 5.96 12.05 -3.83
N ILE A 144 5.91 10.71 -3.76
CA ILE A 144 7.08 9.88 -3.44
C ILE A 144 8.12 9.95 -4.56
N LYS A 145 7.70 9.87 -5.83
CA LYS A 145 8.62 9.92 -6.99
C LYS A 145 9.35 11.24 -7.13
N GLU A 146 8.79 12.33 -6.66
CA GLU A 146 9.41 13.67 -6.71
C GLU A 146 10.41 13.91 -5.57
N ARG A 147 10.56 12.96 -4.65
CA ARG A 147 11.48 13.06 -3.51
C ARG A 147 12.74 12.23 -3.75
N ASN A 148 13.85 12.72 -3.25
CA ASN A 148 15.12 11.95 -3.26
C ASN A 148 15.13 10.93 -2.12
N LEU A 149 14.36 9.84 -2.29
CA LEU A 149 14.19 8.76 -1.32
C LEU A 149 14.43 7.41 -1.99
N SER A 150 14.96 6.43 -1.24
CA SER A 150 14.93 5.04 -1.68
C SER A 150 13.51 4.50 -1.51
N TYR A 151 12.87 4.08 -2.60
CA TYR A 151 11.51 3.60 -2.57
C TYR A 151 11.23 2.45 -3.54
N LEU A 152 10.22 1.67 -3.17
CA LEU A 152 9.57 0.67 -4.01
C LEU A 152 8.06 0.89 -3.98
N ILE A 153 7.44 1.04 -5.13
CA ILE A 153 5.99 1.08 -5.31
C ILE A 153 5.56 -0.18 -6.06
N LEU A 154 4.80 -1.05 -5.41
CA LEU A 154 4.27 -2.26 -6.02
C LEU A 154 2.81 -2.06 -6.41
N ARG A 155 2.52 -1.99 -7.72
CA ARG A 155 1.18 -1.84 -8.26
C ARG A 155 0.53 -3.20 -8.46
N PHE A 156 -0.34 -3.56 -7.54
CA PHE A 156 -1.16 -4.77 -7.61
C PHE A 156 -2.46 -4.52 -8.39
N GLY A 157 -3.07 -5.60 -8.86
CA GLY A 157 -4.49 -5.67 -9.18
C GLY A 157 -5.32 -5.87 -7.91
N LYS A 158 -6.46 -6.58 -8.04
CA LYS A 158 -7.22 -7.00 -6.86
C LYS A 158 -6.45 -8.04 -6.05
N ILE A 159 -6.38 -7.83 -4.74
CA ILE A 159 -5.95 -8.84 -3.75
C ILE A 159 -7.19 -9.23 -2.96
N ARG A 160 -7.48 -10.53 -2.83
CA ARG A 160 -8.63 -11.03 -2.06
C ARG A 160 -8.45 -10.78 -0.57
N THR A 161 -9.19 -9.80 -0.06
CA THR A 161 -9.26 -9.39 1.34
C THR A 161 -10.70 -8.98 1.64
N GLN A 162 -11.08 -8.82 2.91
CA GLN A 162 -12.37 -8.23 3.29
C GLN A 162 -12.61 -6.88 2.63
N MET A 163 -11.56 -6.05 2.53
CA MET A 163 -11.64 -4.75 1.85
C MET A 163 -12.11 -4.86 0.40
N SER A 164 -11.82 -5.95 -0.28
CA SER A 164 -12.17 -6.20 -1.67
C SER A 164 -13.33 -7.19 -1.83
N GLU A 165 -13.96 -7.59 -0.74
CA GLU A 165 -15.13 -8.46 -0.76
C GLU A 165 -16.32 -7.77 -1.46
N GLY A 166 -17.11 -8.52 -2.21
CA GLY A 166 -18.20 -7.97 -3.02
C GLY A 166 -17.78 -7.42 -4.41
N HIS A 167 -16.50 -7.20 -4.66
CA HIS A 167 -16.02 -6.84 -5.99
C HIS A 167 -15.84 -8.07 -6.89
N SER A 168 -16.09 -7.92 -8.20
CA SER A 168 -15.76 -8.94 -9.21
C SER A 168 -14.28 -9.35 -9.13
N ASN A 169 -13.94 -10.54 -9.58
CA ASN A 169 -12.55 -11.01 -9.66
C ASN A 169 -12.00 -10.77 -11.07
N PRO A 170 -11.40 -9.63 -11.36
CA PRO A 170 -10.79 -9.36 -12.65
C PRO A 170 -9.59 -10.29 -12.88
N PRO A 171 -9.10 -10.40 -14.13
CA PRO A 171 -7.88 -11.14 -14.44
C PRO A 171 -6.73 -10.69 -13.54
N PHE A 172 -5.85 -11.64 -13.19
CA PHE A 172 -4.70 -11.40 -12.30
C PHE A 172 -5.06 -11.03 -10.86
N THR A 173 -6.26 -11.40 -10.38
CA THR A 173 -6.61 -11.34 -8.96
C THR A 173 -5.73 -12.32 -8.20
N LEU A 174 -5.07 -11.84 -7.12
CA LEU A 174 -4.18 -12.62 -6.27
C LEU A 174 -4.86 -12.94 -4.94
N ASN A 175 -4.50 -14.04 -4.31
CA ASN A 175 -4.76 -14.25 -2.90
C ASN A 175 -3.70 -13.53 -2.03
N ARG A 176 -3.95 -13.44 -0.71
CA ARG A 176 -3.07 -12.74 0.23
C ARG A 176 -1.68 -13.38 0.29
N SER A 177 -1.63 -14.69 0.28
CA SER A 177 -0.37 -15.45 0.38
C SER A 177 0.52 -15.24 -0.84
N GLU A 178 -0.06 -15.26 -2.05
CA GLU A 178 0.64 -14.93 -3.31
C GLU A 178 1.16 -13.50 -3.30
N ALA A 179 0.30 -12.53 -2.91
CA ALA A 179 0.68 -11.13 -2.84
C ALA A 179 1.83 -10.90 -1.85
N ALA A 180 1.77 -11.49 -0.64
CA ALA A 180 2.82 -11.42 0.36
C ALA A 180 4.15 -11.99 -0.16
N SER A 181 4.12 -13.15 -0.84
CA SER A 181 5.32 -13.75 -1.44
C SER A 181 5.94 -12.86 -2.53
N LEU A 182 5.10 -12.18 -3.33
CA LEU A 182 5.58 -11.23 -4.33
C LEU A 182 6.20 -9.98 -3.71
N ILE A 183 5.64 -9.47 -2.59
CA ILE A 183 6.25 -8.36 -1.86
C ILE A 183 7.66 -8.74 -1.40
N ILE A 184 7.82 -9.90 -0.78
CA ILE A 184 9.12 -10.41 -0.32
C ILE A 184 10.09 -10.54 -1.50
N LYS A 185 9.64 -11.11 -2.63
CA LYS A 185 10.47 -11.29 -3.83
C LYS A 185 11.01 -9.96 -4.38
N PHE A 186 10.23 -8.88 -4.27
CA PHE A 186 10.58 -7.58 -4.87
C PHE A 186 11.13 -6.56 -3.87
N ILE A 187 11.13 -6.85 -2.57
CA ILE A 187 11.45 -5.88 -1.51
C ILE A 187 12.79 -5.17 -1.69
N GLU A 188 13.77 -5.86 -2.30
CA GLU A 188 15.12 -5.33 -2.60
C GLU A 188 15.13 -4.39 -3.83
N LYS A 189 14.11 -4.44 -4.67
CA LYS A 189 14.05 -3.66 -5.91
C LYS A 189 13.59 -2.23 -5.64
N GLU A 190 13.88 -1.32 -6.57
CA GLU A 190 13.52 0.10 -6.48
C GLU A 190 12.60 0.54 -7.62
N GLY A 191 11.96 1.69 -7.42
CA GLY A 191 11.09 2.32 -8.38
C GLY A 191 9.66 1.78 -8.38
N VAL A 192 8.98 1.86 -9.53
CA VAL A 192 7.59 1.43 -9.69
C VAL A 192 7.56 0.10 -10.44
N LEU A 193 7.05 -0.93 -9.79
CA LEU A 193 7.01 -2.28 -10.36
C LEU A 193 5.60 -2.87 -10.36
N TYR A 194 5.38 -3.79 -11.29
CA TYR A 194 4.21 -4.64 -11.40
C TYR A 194 4.60 -6.06 -11.02
N PRO A 195 3.99 -6.66 -9.98
CA PRO A 195 4.44 -7.94 -9.45
C PRO A 195 4.35 -9.12 -10.44
N THR A 196 3.51 -9.01 -11.47
CA THR A 196 3.39 -10.03 -12.53
C THR A 196 3.42 -9.40 -13.92
N ILE A 197 3.83 -10.18 -14.93
CA ILE A 197 3.83 -9.74 -16.34
C ILE A 197 2.41 -9.39 -16.79
N GLY A 198 1.41 -10.17 -16.38
CA GLY A 198 0.01 -9.91 -16.72
C GLY A 198 -0.48 -8.55 -16.19
N LEU A 199 -0.11 -8.18 -14.94
CA LEU A 199 -0.42 -6.85 -14.38
C LEU A 199 0.29 -5.74 -15.16
N ARG A 200 1.52 -5.96 -15.62
CA ARG A 200 2.25 -4.99 -16.44
C ARG A 200 1.56 -4.76 -17.78
N MET A 201 1.12 -5.84 -18.45
CA MET A 201 0.38 -5.74 -19.72
C MET A 201 -0.97 -5.04 -19.53
N MET A 202 -1.72 -5.40 -18.47
CA MET A 202 -2.96 -4.72 -18.11
C MET A 202 -2.74 -3.23 -17.83
N ALA A 203 -1.66 -2.87 -17.16
CA ALA A 203 -1.31 -1.47 -16.88
C ALA A 203 -1.07 -0.66 -18.16
N ILE A 204 -0.39 -1.24 -19.15
CA ILE A 204 -0.18 -0.62 -20.47
C ILE A 204 -1.55 -0.43 -21.16
N PHE A 205 -2.39 -1.45 -21.18
CA PHE A 205 -3.74 -1.40 -21.74
C PHE A 205 -4.57 -0.28 -21.11
N ILE A 206 -4.63 -0.22 -19.77
CA ILE A 206 -5.36 0.82 -19.03
C ILE A 206 -4.82 2.23 -19.37
N LYS A 207 -3.51 2.39 -19.50
CA LYS A 207 -2.88 3.68 -19.80
C LYS A 207 -3.30 4.19 -21.19
N LEU A 208 -3.36 3.31 -22.18
CA LEU A 208 -3.67 3.65 -23.57
C LEU A 208 -5.17 3.79 -23.83
N MET A 209 -6.02 3.04 -23.12
CA MET A 209 -7.46 3.02 -23.33
C MET A 209 -8.13 4.34 -22.88
N PRO A 210 -9.05 4.95 -23.65
CA PRO A 210 -9.84 6.08 -23.18
C PRO A 210 -10.66 5.76 -21.93
N THR A 211 -10.76 6.70 -20.98
CA THR A 211 -11.46 6.45 -19.69
C THR A 211 -12.92 6.02 -19.90
N LYS A 212 -13.65 6.68 -20.79
CA LYS A 212 -15.05 6.33 -21.11
C LYS A 212 -15.21 4.87 -21.55
N LEU A 213 -14.23 4.34 -22.31
CA LEU A 213 -14.27 2.96 -22.77
C LEU A 213 -13.95 1.98 -21.66
N LEU A 214 -13.01 2.31 -20.78
CA LEU A 214 -12.73 1.53 -19.57
C LEU A 214 -13.96 1.45 -18.66
N ASP A 215 -14.64 2.57 -18.43
CA ASP A 215 -15.85 2.61 -17.60
C ASP A 215 -16.99 1.78 -18.23
N LEU A 216 -17.11 1.76 -19.56
CA LEU A 216 -18.08 0.94 -20.28
C LEU A 216 -17.77 -0.56 -20.12
N ILE A 217 -16.51 -0.96 -20.24
CA ILE A 217 -16.09 -2.36 -20.06
C ILE A 217 -16.38 -2.80 -18.61
N GLU A 218 -16.08 -1.96 -17.62
CA GLU A 218 -16.31 -2.30 -16.20
C GLU A 218 -17.78 -2.35 -15.78
N LYS A 219 -18.66 -1.66 -16.50
CA LYS A 219 -20.13 -1.76 -16.28
C LYS A 219 -20.71 -3.09 -16.72
N ASN A 220 -20.03 -3.77 -17.65
CA ASN A 220 -20.49 -5.04 -18.24
C ASN A 220 -19.81 -6.29 -17.64
N ILE A 221 -18.92 -6.11 -16.66
CA ILE A 221 -18.26 -7.16 -15.89
C ILE A 221 -18.74 -7.13 -14.42
#